data_631b85c0a299f8d19e603d1ae47aeb3f
#
_entry.id   631b85c0a299f8d19e603d1ae47aeb3f
#
_cell.length_a   1.000
_cell.length_b   1.000
_cell.length_c   1.000
_cell.angle_alpha   90.00
_cell.angle_beta   90.00
_cell.angle_gamma   90.00
#
_symmetry.space_group_name_H-M   'P 1'
#
loop_
_entity.id
_entity.type
_entity.pdbx_description
1 polymer ?
#
loop_
_entity_poly.entity_id
_entity_poly.type
_entity_poly.pdbx_seq_one_letter_code
_entity_poly.pdbx_strand_id
1 'polypeptide(L)'
;MPGKALYCLGEAWLELNSPAPLASAETFSPRMGGSAASLALAYAAQGGRASLLTQLGEDAFGHRIADALSTAGVDISRVCFTSRAPTPLLFDGGGEPLACRTRSSELLYAPEQLGADWAADAEMLAFSSACLVDSPCRYTHLAALDTARTAGVPVCFVPSLRPTLWPSEKTLRDTVMQFLPFADILVLTADEMELLLDTREYQVGLFALLRGHTQLVMLQTEEGVHAFTRAAHAFRPGLSAPPEELAARLLYQISQQELTLKKLMKCSAPALQTIL
;
A
#
# COMPACT_ATOMS: atom_id res chain seq x y z
N MET A 1 5.95 16.20 -22.04
CA MET A 1 6.05 16.13 -20.56
C MET A 1 6.19 14.67 -20.19
N PRO A 2 6.98 14.31 -19.20
CA PRO A 2 6.95 12.93 -18.71
C PRO A 2 5.51 12.61 -18.27
N GLY A 3 5.02 11.40 -18.56
CA GLY A 3 3.69 10.97 -18.16
C GLY A 3 3.52 11.01 -16.64
N LYS A 4 2.30 11.05 -16.17
CA LYS A 4 1.99 11.02 -14.74
C LYS A 4 2.42 9.69 -14.10
N ALA A 5 2.69 9.69 -12.80
CA ALA A 5 3.21 8.55 -12.05
C ALA A 5 2.28 8.12 -10.92
N LEU A 6 2.28 6.83 -10.56
CA LEU A 6 1.76 6.33 -9.30
C LEU A 6 2.78 6.66 -8.20
N TYR A 7 2.36 7.40 -7.18
CA TYR A 7 3.14 7.62 -5.98
C TYR A 7 2.74 6.63 -4.89
N CYS A 8 3.70 5.86 -4.37
CA CYS A 8 3.50 4.93 -3.28
C CYS A 8 4.11 5.52 -2.00
N LEU A 9 3.31 5.74 -0.96
CA LEU A 9 3.76 6.31 0.30
C LEU A 9 3.74 5.24 1.39
N GLY A 10 4.87 5.05 2.06
CA GLY A 10 4.97 4.15 3.20
C GLY A 10 6.30 3.44 3.29
N GLU A 11 6.25 2.21 3.78
CA GLU A 11 7.42 1.44 4.17
C GLU A 11 8.11 0.71 3.02
N ALA A 12 9.44 0.61 3.20
CA ALA A 12 10.31 -0.34 2.53
C ALA A 12 11.30 -0.88 3.57
N TRP A 13 11.43 -2.19 3.63
CA TRP A 13 12.30 -2.89 4.59
C TRP A 13 12.98 -4.11 3.97
N LEU A 14 13.91 -4.70 4.71
CA LEU A 14 14.50 -5.97 4.34
C LEU A 14 13.85 -7.09 5.17
N GLU A 15 13.27 -8.07 4.50
CA GLU A 15 12.79 -9.32 5.09
C GLU A 15 13.91 -10.36 5.05
N LEU A 16 14.18 -10.96 6.19
CA LEU A 16 15.19 -11.99 6.38
C LEU A 16 14.47 -13.31 6.68
N ASN A 17 14.25 -14.09 5.61
CA ASN A 17 13.48 -15.33 5.66
C ASN A 17 14.38 -16.51 5.96
N SER A 18 14.02 -17.32 6.95
CA SER A 18 14.69 -18.57 7.28
C SER A 18 13.78 -19.77 6.99
N PRO A 19 14.33 -20.90 6.49
CA PRO A 19 13.59 -22.16 6.37
C PRO A 19 13.31 -22.84 7.73
N ALA A 20 13.97 -22.38 8.80
CA ALA A 20 13.83 -22.88 10.16
C ALA A 20 13.18 -21.83 11.07
N PRO A 21 12.53 -22.26 12.19
CA PRO A 21 12.04 -21.36 13.21
C PRO A 21 13.13 -20.39 13.69
N LEU A 22 12.78 -19.11 13.96
CA LEU A 22 13.76 -18.07 14.29
C LEU A 22 14.69 -18.44 15.46
N ALA A 23 14.18 -19.18 16.45
CA ALA A 23 14.98 -19.61 17.60
C ALA A 23 16.13 -20.58 17.24
N SER A 24 16.07 -21.25 16.08
CA SER A 24 17.07 -22.21 15.59
C SER A 24 17.63 -21.86 14.21
N ALA A 25 17.29 -20.68 13.70
CA ALA A 25 17.71 -20.25 12.37
C ALA A 25 19.20 -19.92 12.32
N GLU A 26 19.94 -20.60 11.44
CA GLU A 26 21.37 -20.36 11.20
C GLU A 26 21.60 -19.56 9.91
N THR A 27 20.63 -19.55 8.99
CA THR A 27 20.74 -18.89 7.69
C THR A 27 19.48 -18.11 7.37
N PHE A 28 19.68 -16.97 6.68
CA PHE A 28 18.60 -16.10 6.22
C PHE A 28 18.78 -15.73 4.76
N SER A 29 17.68 -15.72 4.02
CA SER A 29 17.60 -15.25 2.65
C SER A 29 16.97 -13.85 2.65
N PRO A 30 17.71 -12.80 2.25
CA PRO A 30 17.18 -11.44 2.25
C PRO A 30 16.27 -11.20 1.06
N ARG A 31 15.10 -10.60 1.31
CA ARG A 31 14.16 -10.13 0.31
C ARG A 31 13.72 -8.71 0.65
N MET A 32 13.47 -7.88 -0.35
CA MET A 32 12.82 -6.59 -0.13
C MET A 32 11.33 -6.82 0.18
N GLY A 33 10.84 -6.12 1.20
CA GLY A 33 9.45 -6.10 1.62
C GLY A 33 8.97 -4.68 1.89
N GLY A 34 7.77 -4.59 2.47
CA GLY A 34 7.04 -3.35 2.66
C GLY A 34 5.98 -3.17 1.58
N SER A 35 4.74 -2.91 2.00
CA SER A 35 3.60 -2.88 1.09
C SER A 35 3.71 -1.75 0.07
N ALA A 36 4.17 -0.56 0.49
CA ALA A 36 4.37 0.56 -0.43
C ALA A 36 5.45 0.26 -1.49
N ALA A 37 6.59 -0.33 -1.07
CA ALA A 37 7.64 -0.73 -1.99
C ALA A 37 7.19 -1.86 -2.93
N SER A 38 6.49 -2.88 -2.40
CA SER A 38 5.96 -4.01 -3.19
C SER A 38 4.96 -3.55 -4.24
N LEU A 39 4.09 -2.60 -3.90
CA LEU A 39 3.14 -2.03 -4.84
C LEU A 39 3.84 -1.23 -5.94
N ALA A 40 4.82 -0.39 -5.58
CA ALA A 40 5.61 0.36 -6.56
C ALA A 40 6.33 -0.56 -7.56
N LEU A 41 6.95 -1.64 -7.06
CA LEU A 41 7.61 -2.66 -7.89
C LEU A 41 6.63 -3.37 -8.82
N ALA A 42 5.48 -3.82 -8.28
CA ALA A 42 4.47 -4.53 -9.05
C ALA A 42 3.87 -3.63 -10.15
N TYR A 43 3.72 -2.33 -9.90
CA TYR A 43 3.24 -1.36 -10.88
C TYR A 43 4.29 -1.09 -11.97
N ALA A 44 5.56 -0.90 -11.58
CA ALA A 44 6.66 -0.71 -12.52
C ALA A 44 6.87 -1.95 -13.41
N ALA A 45 6.73 -3.16 -12.86
CA ALA A 45 6.83 -4.41 -13.63
C ALA A 45 5.76 -4.54 -14.73
N GLN A 46 4.64 -3.83 -14.64
CA GLN A 46 3.62 -3.75 -15.70
C GLN A 46 3.90 -2.66 -16.73
N GLY A 47 4.99 -1.91 -16.60
CA GLY A 47 5.36 -0.79 -17.48
C GLY A 47 4.80 0.56 -17.02
N GLY A 48 4.20 0.63 -15.84
CA GLY A 48 3.75 1.88 -15.22
C GLY A 48 4.90 2.68 -14.63
N ARG A 49 4.77 4.01 -14.56
CA ARG A 49 5.72 4.85 -13.83
C ARG A 49 5.34 4.89 -12.36
N ALA A 50 6.21 4.39 -11.49
CA ALA A 50 6.04 4.42 -10.04
C ALA A 50 7.14 5.25 -9.38
N SER A 51 6.78 6.00 -8.35
CA SER A 51 7.70 6.72 -7.46
C SER A 51 7.43 6.32 -6.01
N LEU A 52 8.48 6.14 -5.21
CA LEU A 52 8.35 5.79 -3.81
C LEU A 52 8.62 7.00 -2.90
N LEU A 53 7.67 7.30 -2.01
CA LEU A 53 7.78 8.30 -0.96
C LEU A 53 8.06 7.57 0.36
N THR A 54 9.32 7.56 0.78
CA THR A 54 9.77 6.86 1.99
C THR A 54 11.07 7.44 2.53
N GLN A 55 11.46 7.00 3.71
CA GLN A 55 12.79 7.26 4.27
C GLN A 55 13.48 5.95 4.63
N LEU A 56 14.72 5.79 4.17
CA LEU A 56 15.60 4.67 4.44
C LEU A 56 16.74 5.09 5.38
N GLY A 57 17.35 4.14 6.04
CA GLY A 57 18.60 4.37 6.77
C GLY A 57 19.76 4.67 5.83
N GLU A 58 20.66 5.55 6.24
CA GLU A 58 21.98 5.76 5.60
C GLU A 58 22.89 4.58 5.97
N ASP A 59 22.49 3.38 5.57
CA ASP A 59 23.16 2.11 5.86
C ASP A 59 23.14 1.17 4.65
N ALA A 60 23.87 0.06 4.75
CA ALA A 60 24.01 -0.90 3.66
C ALA A 60 22.66 -1.51 3.21
N PHE A 61 21.69 -1.62 4.10
CA PHE A 61 20.37 -2.17 3.77
C PHE A 61 19.49 -1.14 3.07
N GLY A 62 19.54 0.13 3.50
CA GLY A 62 18.83 1.23 2.85
C GLY A 62 19.32 1.43 1.41
N HIS A 63 20.63 1.46 1.19
CA HIS A 63 21.21 1.54 -0.16
C HIS A 63 20.84 0.32 -1.01
N ARG A 64 20.91 -0.88 -0.46
CA ARG A 64 20.49 -2.10 -1.17
C ARG A 64 19.03 -2.05 -1.63
N ILE A 65 18.13 -1.55 -0.78
CA ILE A 65 16.71 -1.38 -1.13
C ILE A 65 16.56 -0.34 -2.26
N ALA A 66 17.22 0.80 -2.13
CA ALA A 66 17.16 1.87 -3.13
C ALA A 66 17.69 1.39 -4.50
N ASP A 67 18.83 0.69 -4.52
CA ASP A 67 19.41 0.12 -5.74
C ASP A 67 18.48 -0.90 -6.40
N ALA A 68 17.84 -1.77 -5.60
CA ALA A 68 16.89 -2.75 -6.11
C ALA A 68 15.65 -2.09 -6.71
N LEU A 69 15.10 -1.07 -6.07
CA LEU A 69 13.97 -0.28 -6.56
C LEU A 69 14.32 0.42 -7.88
N SER A 70 15.46 1.10 -7.92
CA SER A 70 15.95 1.81 -9.11
C SER A 70 16.19 0.85 -10.28
N THR A 71 16.81 -0.29 -10.02
CA THR A 71 17.05 -1.34 -11.03
C THR A 71 15.74 -1.90 -11.60
N ALA A 72 14.68 -1.96 -10.78
CA ALA A 72 13.35 -2.39 -11.20
C ALA A 72 12.53 -1.28 -11.89
N GLY A 73 13.11 -0.08 -12.08
CA GLY A 73 12.46 1.03 -12.77
C GLY A 73 11.54 1.90 -11.89
N VAL A 74 11.61 1.74 -10.57
CA VAL A 74 10.91 2.64 -9.63
C VAL A 74 11.74 3.92 -9.47
N ASP A 75 11.09 5.08 -9.58
CA ASP A 75 11.72 6.37 -9.32
C ASP A 75 11.96 6.55 -7.81
N ILE A 76 13.23 6.64 -7.44
CA ILE A 76 13.71 6.82 -6.07
C ILE A 76 14.15 8.25 -5.77
N SER A 77 13.95 9.20 -6.67
CA SER A 77 14.37 10.61 -6.50
C SER A 77 13.78 11.28 -5.26
N ARG A 78 12.71 10.72 -4.72
CA ARG A 78 12.01 11.18 -3.51
C ARG A 78 12.21 10.27 -2.30
N VAL A 79 13.07 9.27 -2.39
CA VAL A 79 13.49 8.48 -1.25
C VAL A 79 14.48 9.31 -0.44
N CYS A 80 14.14 9.53 0.83
CA CYS A 80 15.02 10.22 1.77
C CYS A 80 15.95 9.22 2.47
N PHE A 81 17.14 9.67 2.86
CA PHE A 81 18.06 8.89 3.69
C PHE A 81 18.29 9.58 5.03
N THR A 82 18.51 8.80 6.09
CA THR A 82 18.80 9.33 7.42
C THR A 82 19.85 8.50 8.15
N SER A 83 20.83 9.17 8.76
CA SER A 83 21.77 8.54 9.69
C SER A 83 21.23 8.44 11.12
N ARG A 84 20.01 8.96 11.39
CA ARG A 84 19.43 9.02 12.73
C ARG A 84 18.77 7.71 13.17
N ALA A 85 18.48 6.83 12.20
CA ALA A 85 17.79 5.56 12.44
C ALA A 85 18.15 4.52 11.37
N PRO A 86 18.24 3.23 11.72
CA PRO A 86 18.54 2.18 10.78
C PRO A 86 17.35 1.88 9.85
N THR A 87 17.66 1.28 8.71
CA THR A 87 16.65 0.63 7.84
C THR A 87 15.96 -0.50 8.60
N PRO A 88 14.62 -0.61 8.54
CA PRO A 88 13.88 -1.65 9.26
C PRO A 88 14.17 -3.03 8.71
N LEU A 89 14.20 -4.02 9.62
CA LEU A 89 14.36 -5.44 9.30
C LEU A 89 13.19 -6.22 9.86
N LEU A 90 12.70 -7.18 9.08
CA LEU A 90 11.76 -8.20 9.51
C LEU A 90 12.40 -9.57 9.39
N PHE A 91 12.30 -10.39 10.44
CA PHE A 91 12.74 -11.78 10.42
C PHE A 91 11.52 -12.68 10.39
N ASP A 92 11.51 -13.65 9.47
CA ASP A 92 10.46 -14.65 9.32
C ASP A 92 11.09 -16.05 9.28
N GLY A 93 10.58 -16.94 10.11
CA GLY A 93 10.99 -18.34 10.21
C GLY A 93 9.79 -19.30 10.17
N GLY A 94 8.70 -18.90 9.48
CA GLY A 94 7.48 -19.70 9.36
C GLY A 94 6.60 -19.73 10.62
N GLY A 95 6.86 -18.81 11.57
CA GLY A 95 6.03 -18.59 12.76
C GLY A 95 5.65 -17.12 12.90
N GLU A 96 5.58 -16.63 14.14
CA GLU A 96 5.38 -15.20 14.37
C GLU A 96 6.62 -14.41 13.93
N PRO A 97 6.51 -13.46 13.00
CA PRO A 97 7.65 -12.69 12.51
C PRO A 97 8.16 -11.73 13.58
N LEU A 98 9.47 -11.51 13.62
CA LEU A 98 10.12 -10.54 14.48
C LEU A 98 10.42 -9.26 13.71
N ALA A 99 9.77 -8.17 14.08
CA ALA A 99 10.00 -6.86 13.47
C ALA A 99 11.01 -6.03 14.27
N CYS A 100 12.17 -5.76 13.69
CA CYS A 100 13.17 -4.83 14.20
C CYS A 100 12.95 -3.45 13.57
N ARG A 101 11.89 -2.74 14.02
CA ARG A 101 11.51 -1.44 13.46
C ARG A 101 11.17 -0.37 14.50
N THR A 102 11.54 -0.59 15.75
CA THR A 102 11.40 0.44 16.79
C THR A 102 12.35 1.60 16.49
N ARG A 103 11.79 2.79 16.20
CA ARG A 103 12.53 3.99 15.78
C ARG A 103 13.35 3.76 14.50
N SER A 104 12.83 2.98 13.56
CA SER A 104 13.44 2.79 12.26
C SER A 104 13.24 4.00 11.33
N SER A 105 14.01 4.04 10.27
CA SER A 105 14.11 5.20 9.37
C SER A 105 12.76 5.63 8.79
N GLU A 106 11.94 4.70 8.32
CA GLU A 106 10.65 4.99 7.70
C GLU A 106 9.66 5.63 8.68
N LEU A 107 9.73 5.28 9.97
CA LEU A 107 8.87 5.87 11.00
C LEU A 107 9.25 7.33 11.32
N LEU A 108 10.49 7.72 11.03
CA LEU A 108 10.98 9.10 11.21
C LEU A 108 10.73 10.00 9.97
N TYR A 109 10.13 9.47 8.90
CA TYR A 109 9.80 10.26 7.71
C TYR A 109 8.79 11.35 8.07
N ALA A 110 9.25 12.58 8.14
CA ALA A 110 8.47 13.72 8.61
C ALA A 110 7.83 14.50 7.44
N PRO A 111 6.72 15.21 7.66
CA PRO A 111 6.03 15.97 6.61
C PRO A 111 6.91 16.96 5.85
N GLU A 112 7.88 17.56 6.51
CA GLU A 112 8.81 18.52 5.93
C GLU A 112 9.70 17.91 4.84
N GLN A 113 9.89 16.59 4.88
CA GLN A 113 10.70 15.85 3.91
C GLN A 113 9.90 15.43 2.67
N LEU A 114 8.57 15.46 2.74
CA LEU A 114 7.69 15.07 1.63
C LEU A 114 7.86 15.97 0.40
N GLY A 115 8.16 17.26 0.62
CA GLY A 115 8.14 18.26 -0.44
C GLY A 115 6.71 18.63 -0.86
N ALA A 116 6.54 19.83 -1.40
CA ALA A 116 5.21 20.34 -1.77
C ALA A 116 4.82 20.00 -3.22
N ASP A 117 5.77 19.61 -4.05
CA ASP A 117 5.64 19.50 -5.51
C ASP A 117 5.37 18.08 -6.04
N TRP A 118 5.36 17.07 -5.17
CA TRP A 118 5.18 15.67 -5.59
C TRP A 118 3.86 15.42 -6.33
N ALA A 119 2.80 16.16 -5.96
CA ALA A 119 1.47 15.98 -6.55
C ALA A 119 1.34 16.58 -7.97
N ALA A 120 2.33 17.35 -8.43
CA ALA A 120 2.25 18.04 -9.73
C ALA A 120 2.24 17.08 -10.93
N ASP A 121 2.94 15.94 -10.83
CA ASP A 121 2.97 14.87 -11.83
C ASP A 121 2.36 13.56 -11.33
N ALA A 122 1.67 13.58 -10.19
CA ALA A 122 0.98 12.42 -9.67
C ALA A 122 -0.27 12.11 -10.49
N GLU A 123 -0.41 10.85 -10.88
CA GLU A 123 -1.64 10.27 -11.41
C GLU A 123 -2.53 9.77 -10.27
N MET A 124 -1.93 9.08 -9.33
CA MET A 124 -2.57 8.50 -8.15
C MET A 124 -1.58 8.48 -6.98
N LEU A 125 -2.10 8.50 -5.77
CA LEU A 125 -1.38 8.21 -4.54
C LEU A 125 -1.87 6.88 -3.99
N ALA A 126 -0.95 5.97 -3.66
CA ALA A 126 -1.27 4.75 -2.94
C ALA A 126 -0.52 4.69 -1.61
N PHE A 127 -1.14 4.12 -0.56
CA PHE A 127 -0.52 3.98 0.74
C PHE A 127 -1.02 2.71 1.46
N SER A 128 -0.29 2.31 2.52
CA SER A 128 -0.58 1.13 3.34
C SER A 128 -0.68 1.48 4.82
N SER A 129 -0.97 0.50 5.69
CA SER A 129 -1.20 0.78 7.11
C SER A 129 0.05 0.77 7.98
N ALA A 130 1.13 0.08 7.59
CA ALA A 130 2.24 -0.19 8.50
C ALA A 130 2.93 1.08 9.06
N CYS A 131 2.95 2.17 8.29
CA CYS A 131 3.49 3.47 8.73
C CYS A 131 2.46 4.39 9.41
N LEU A 132 1.22 3.93 9.61
CA LEU A 132 0.19 4.69 10.33
C LEU A 132 0.26 4.53 11.86
N VAL A 133 1.21 3.76 12.39
CA VAL A 133 1.51 3.72 13.83
C VAL A 133 1.86 5.14 14.32
N ASP A 134 1.75 5.37 15.63
CA ASP A 134 2.06 6.68 16.21
C ASP A 134 3.55 7.04 16.01
N SER A 135 3.80 7.84 14.99
CA SER A 135 5.14 8.20 14.51
C SER A 135 5.08 9.45 13.62
N PRO A 136 6.20 10.14 13.35
CA PRO A 136 6.27 11.21 12.36
C PRO A 136 5.70 10.83 11.00
N CYS A 137 5.93 9.59 10.53
CA CYS A 137 5.43 9.12 9.24
C CYS A 137 3.91 9.12 9.13
N ARG A 138 3.17 8.89 10.22
CA ARG A 138 1.71 9.04 10.25
C ARG A 138 1.27 10.44 9.86
N TYR A 139 1.96 11.47 10.34
CA TYR A 139 1.66 12.86 9.99
C TYR A 139 2.05 13.18 8.55
N THR A 140 3.09 12.53 8.02
CA THR A 140 3.45 12.60 6.60
C THR A 140 2.34 12.04 5.72
N HIS A 141 1.71 10.93 6.13
CA HIS A 141 0.53 10.40 5.42
C HIS A 141 -0.62 11.40 5.43
N LEU A 142 -0.94 12.03 6.57
CA LEU A 142 -1.99 13.05 6.63
C LEU A 142 -1.69 14.24 5.73
N ALA A 143 -0.44 14.73 5.71
CA ALA A 143 -0.01 15.82 4.84
C ALA A 143 -0.10 15.44 3.35
N ALA A 144 0.30 14.21 2.99
CA ALA A 144 0.19 13.71 1.62
C ALA A 144 -1.27 13.58 1.18
N LEU A 145 -2.14 13.07 2.04
CA LEU A 145 -3.56 12.92 1.76
C LEU A 145 -4.26 14.28 1.59
N ASP A 146 -3.90 15.27 2.39
CA ASP A 146 -4.40 16.66 2.22
C ASP A 146 -3.92 17.29 0.92
N THR A 147 -2.66 17.08 0.57
CA THR A 147 -2.08 17.52 -0.71
C THR A 147 -2.77 16.86 -1.90
N ALA A 148 -2.95 15.51 -1.85
CA ALA A 148 -3.65 14.76 -2.89
C ALA A 148 -5.07 15.27 -3.10
N ARG A 149 -5.82 15.47 -2.01
CA ARG A 149 -7.18 16.03 -2.04
C ARG A 149 -7.20 17.42 -2.70
N THR A 150 -6.29 18.29 -2.32
CA THR A 150 -6.20 19.65 -2.86
C THR A 150 -5.85 19.67 -4.35
N ALA A 151 -4.98 18.77 -4.78
CA ALA A 151 -4.56 18.61 -6.17
C ALA A 151 -5.54 17.78 -7.01
N GLY A 152 -6.54 17.16 -6.40
CA GLY A 152 -7.48 16.28 -7.10
C GLY A 152 -6.84 14.95 -7.55
N VAL A 153 -5.79 14.51 -6.86
CA VAL A 153 -5.11 13.24 -7.10
C VAL A 153 -5.89 12.11 -6.42
N PRO A 154 -6.36 11.09 -7.16
CA PRO A 154 -7.04 9.95 -6.58
C PRO A 154 -6.17 9.18 -5.57
N VAL A 155 -6.80 8.67 -4.51
CA VAL A 155 -6.13 7.97 -3.42
C VAL A 155 -6.54 6.50 -3.39
N CYS A 156 -5.56 5.59 -3.45
CA CYS A 156 -5.75 4.16 -3.22
C CYS A 156 -5.20 3.77 -1.85
N PHE A 157 -6.02 3.09 -1.06
CA PHE A 157 -5.59 2.51 0.20
C PHE A 157 -5.54 0.99 0.09
N VAL A 158 -4.38 0.42 0.38
CA VAL A 158 -4.13 -1.02 0.48
C VAL A 158 -3.72 -1.29 1.93
N PRO A 159 -4.66 -1.63 2.82
CA PRO A 159 -4.38 -1.73 4.27
C PRO A 159 -3.22 -2.65 4.59
N SER A 160 -3.12 -3.83 3.98
CA SER A 160 -2.06 -4.81 4.21
C SER A 160 -1.80 -5.01 5.70
N LEU A 161 -2.86 -5.41 6.40
CA LEU A 161 -2.88 -5.46 7.86
C LEU A 161 -1.88 -6.48 8.39
N ARG A 162 -0.97 -6.03 9.24
CA ARG A 162 -0.01 -6.88 9.96
C ARG A 162 -0.11 -6.58 11.46
N PRO A 163 -0.98 -7.29 12.21
CA PRO A 163 -1.22 -7.02 13.65
C PRO A 163 0.07 -7.03 14.49
N THR A 164 1.04 -7.87 14.14
CA THR A 164 2.34 -7.98 14.83
C THR A 164 3.19 -6.70 14.77
N LEU A 165 2.89 -5.77 13.86
CA LEU A 165 3.58 -4.47 13.78
C LEU A 165 2.94 -3.39 14.66
N TRP A 166 1.87 -3.73 15.39
CA TRP A 166 1.07 -2.79 16.17
C TRP A 166 1.08 -3.10 17.66
N PRO A 167 0.90 -2.11 18.54
CA PRO A 167 0.79 -2.34 19.97
C PRO A 167 -0.39 -3.24 20.37
N SER A 168 -1.46 -3.20 19.59
CA SER A 168 -2.63 -4.07 19.73
C SER A 168 -3.48 -4.05 18.46
N GLU A 169 -4.27 -5.10 18.24
CA GLU A 169 -5.25 -5.18 17.15
C GLU A 169 -6.28 -4.03 17.24
N LYS A 170 -6.69 -3.67 18.46
CA LYS A 170 -7.57 -2.53 18.67
C LYS A 170 -6.95 -1.23 18.16
N THR A 171 -5.68 -0.97 18.46
CA THR A 171 -4.98 0.23 17.98
C THR A 171 -4.85 0.23 16.46
N LEU A 172 -4.54 -0.92 15.87
CA LEU A 172 -4.52 -1.12 14.42
C LEU A 172 -5.87 -0.76 13.81
N ARG A 173 -6.95 -1.41 14.26
CA ARG A 173 -8.31 -1.20 13.77
C ARG A 173 -8.74 0.26 13.90
N ASP A 174 -8.65 0.83 15.11
CA ASP A 174 -9.07 2.20 15.37
C ASP A 174 -8.31 3.22 14.49
N THR A 175 -7.02 2.97 14.23
CA THR A 175 -6.23 3.84 13.36
C THR A 175 -6.61 3.67 11.89
N VAL A 176 -6.67 2.46 11.39
CA VAL A 176 -7.00 2.20 9.98
C VAL A 176 -8.39 2.75 9.64
N MET A 177 -9.36 2.59 10.53
CA MET A 177 -10.70 3.15 10.37
C MET A 177 -10.72 4.67 10.23
N GLN A 178 -9.74 5.39 10.82
CA GLN A 178 -9.61 6.84 10.66
C GLN A 178 -9.08 7.22 9.26
N PHE A 179 -8.34 6.32 8.59
CA PHE A 179 -7.77 6.57 7.27
C PHE A 179 -8.65 6.08 6.12
N LEU A 180 -9.61 5.18 6.36
CA LEU A 180 -10.55 4.73 5.33
C LEU A 180 -11.29 5.87 4.61
N PRO A 181 -11.74 6.95 5.27
CA PRO A 181 -12.43 8.05 4.60
C PRO A 181 -11.61 8.83 3.56
N PHE A 182 -10.29 8.65 3.55
CA PHE A 182 -9.43 9.29 2.56
C PHE A 182 -9.31 8.49 1.26
N ALA A 183 -9.74 7.22 1.25
CA ALA A 183 -9.59 6.33 0.11
C ALA A 183 -10.71 6.51 -0.93
N ASP A 184 -10.34 6.83 -2.18
CA ASP A 184 -11.23 6.73 -3.34
C ASP A 184 -11.33 5.28 -3.83
N ILE A 185 -10.21 4.56 -3.74
CA ILE A 185 -10.07 3.15 -4.12
C ILE A 185 -9.56 2.39 -2.90
N LEU A 186 -10.20 1.29 -2.56
CA LEU A 186 -9.81 0.42 -1.45
C LEU A 186 -9.55 -0.99 -1.99
N VAL A 187 -8.41 -1.57 -1.65
CA VAL A 187 -8.04 -2.94 -1.99
C VAL A 187 -7.74 -3.70 -0.72
N LEU A 188 -8.53 -4.73 -0.42
CA LEU A 188 -8.39 -5.49 0.83
C LEU A 188 -8.79 -6.95 0.64
N THR A 189 -8.42 -7.78 1.59
CA THR A 189 -8.87 -9.17 1.70
C THR A 189 -10.14 -9.30 2.53
N ALA A 190 -10.81 -10.46 2.45
CA ALA A 190 -11.96 -10.76 3.30
C ALA A 190 -11.60 -10.78 4.79
N ASP A 191 -10.42 -11.30 5.14
CA ASP A 191 -9.93 -11.33 6.52
C ASP A 191 -9.67 -9.90 7.06
N GLU A 192 -9.12 -9.01 6.23
CA GLU A 192 -8.93 -7.60 6.57
C GLU A 192 -10.27 -6.90 6.75
N MET A 193 -11.25 -7.19 5.91
CA MET A 193 -12.60 -6.64 6.07
C MET A 193 -13.24 -7.13 7.37
N GLU A 194 -13.11 -8.42 7.71
CA GLU A 194 -13.59 -8.96 8.98
C GLU A 194 -12.93 -8.27 10.17
N LEU A 195 -11.61 -8.13 10.16
CA LEU A 195 -10.87 -7.45 11.22
C LEU A 195 -11.31 -6.00 11.39
N LEU A 196 -11.54 -5.28 10.30
CA LEU A 196 -11.90 -3.86 10.34
C LEU A 196 -13.37 -3.63 10.73
N LEU A 197 -14.29 -4.42 10.19
CA LEU A 197 -15.73 -4.17 10.23
C LEU A 197 -16.51 -5.18 11.07
N ASP A 198 -15.83 -6.19 11.64
CA ASP A 198 -16.43 -7.26 12.44
C ASP A 198 -17.55 -8.00 11.68
N THR A 199 -17.32 -8.22 10.39
CA THR A 199 -18.28 -8.94 9.53
C THR A 199 -17.60 -9.68 8.38
N ARG A 200 -18.06 -10.91 8.12
CA ARG A 200 -17.77 -11.70 6.91
C ARG A 200 -18.83 -11.54 5.83
N GLU A 201 -19.91 -10.87 6.13
CA GLU A 201 -20.97 -10.63 5.14
C GLU A 201 -20.56 -9.52 4.18
N TYR A 202 -20.16 -9.88 2.97
CA TYR A 202 -19.63 -8.93 1.97
C TYR A 202 -20.59 -7.77 1.72
N GLN A 203 -21.90 -8.02 1.65
CA GLN A 203 -22.88 -6.97 1.38
C GLN A 203 -22.92 -5.93 2.50
N VAL A 204 -22.84 -6.35 3.75
CA VAL A 204 -22.81 -5.46 4.91
C VAL A 204 -21.51 -4.65 4.93
N GLY A 205 -20.36 -5.33 4.80
CA GLY A 205 -19.05 -4.68 4.77
C GLY A 205 -18.92 -3.70 3.61
N LEU A 206 -19.29 -4.10 2.40
CA LEU A 206 -19.23 -3.25 1.21
C LEU A 206 -20.17 -2.04 1.30
N PHE A 207 -21.38 -2.22 1.85
CA PHE A 207 -22.29 -1.10 2.09
C PHE A 207 -21.65 -0.07 3.03
N ALA A 208 -20.97 -0.50 4.10
CA ALA A 208 -20.28 0.37 5.01
C ALA A 208 -19.12 1.13 4.31
N LEU A 209 -18.30 0.41 3.54
CA LEU A 209 -17.14 0.97 2.82
C LEU A 209 -17.55 1.95 1.70
N LEU A 210 -18.55 1.60 0.88
CA LEU A 210 -18.99 2.41 -0.26
C LEU A 210 -19.93 3.55 0.12
N ARG A 211 -20.41 3.61 1.37
CA ARG A 211 -21.29 4.69 1.85
C ARG A 211 -20.56 6.03 1.97
N GLY A 212 -19.27 6.00 2.22
CA GLY A 212 -18.42 7.18 2.39
C GLY A 212 -17.93 7.78 1.07
N HIS A 213 -16.66 8.13 1.05
CA HIS A 213 -15.97 8.73 -0.10
C HIS A 213 -15.54 7.69 -1.15
N THR A 214 -15.31 6.45 -0.73
CA THR A 214 -14.80 5.35 -1.58
C THR A 214 -15.69 5.09 -2.79
N GLN A 215 -15.08 5.02 -3.96
CA GLN A 215 -15.77 4.84 -5.25
C GLN A 215 -15.63 3.41 -5.78
N LEU A 216 -14.52 2.75 -5.45
CA LEU A 216 -14.21 1.39 -5.88
C LEU A 216 -13.63 0.61 -4.69
N VAL A 217 -14.18 -0.58 -4.45
CA VAL A 217 -13.62 -1.57 -3.54
C VAL A 217 -13.24 -2.82 -4.34
N MET A 218 -11.98 -3.22 -4.26
CA MET A 218 -11.52 -4.54 -4.68
C MET A 218 -11.39 -5.42 -3.44
N LEU A 219 -12.11 -6.53 -3.43
CA LEU A 219 -12.13 -7.48 -2.32
C LEU A 219 -11.62 -8.84 -2.79
N GLN A 220 -10.53 -9.31 -2.21
CA GLN A 220 -10.04 -10.67 -2.43
C GLN A 220 -10.66 -11.62 -1.42
N THR A 221 -11.20 -12.72 -1.92
CA THR A 221 -11.77 -13.82 -1.16
C THR A 221 -11.06 -15.13 -1.52
N GLU A 222 -11.39 -16.22 -0.84
CA GLU A 222 -10.91 -17.56 -1.21
C GLU A 222 -11.36 -17.99 -2.62
N GLU A 223 -12.52 -17.51 -3.07
CA GLU A 223 -13.10 -17.87 -4.37
C GLU A 223 -12.50 -17.06 -5.54
N GLY A 224 -11.91 -15.89 -5.26
CA GLY A 224 -11.36 -15.00 -6.27
C GLY A 224 -11.42 -13.54 -5.87
N VAL A 225 -11.40 -12.65 -6.84
CA VAL A 225 -11.37 -11.20 -6.64
C VAL A 225 -12.65 -10.55 -7.17
N HIS A 226 -13.23 -9.72 -6.33
CA HIS A 226 -14.41 -8.92 -6.63
C HIS A 226 -14.04 -7.45 -6.78
N ALA A 227 -14.66 -6.74 -7.71
CA ALA A 227 -14.64 -5.29 -7.80
C ALA A 227 -16.07 -4.74 -7.64
N PHE A 228 -16.24 -3.80 -6.75
CA PHE A 228 -17.52 -3.18 -6.41
C PHE A 228 -17.45 -1.67 -6.55
N THR A 229 -18.43 -1.11 -7.24
CA THR A 229 -18.80 0.30 -7.16
C THR A 229 -20.23 0.40 -6.64
N ARG A 230 -20.74 1.62 -6.46
CA ARG A 230 -22.17 1.79 -6.11
C ARG A 230 -23.13 1.35 -7.23
N ALA A 231 -22.63 1.28 -8.48
CA ALA A 231 -23.45 1.01 -9.65
C ALA A 231 -23.32 -0.42 -10.17
N ALA A 232 -22.21 -1.11 -9.90
CA ALA A 232 -21.89 -2.38 -10.53
C ALA A 232 -20.96 -3.25 -9.66
N HIS A 233 -20.99 -4.55 -9.98
CA HIS A 233 -20.13 -5.57 -9.40
C HIS A 233 -19.56 -6.43 -10.53
N ALA A 234 -18.27 -6.76 -10.44
CA ALA A 234 -17.60 -7.74 -11.28
C ALA A 234 -16.86 -8.75 -10.39
N PHE A 235 -16.69 -9.97 -10.91
CA PHE A 235 -16.03 -11.06 -10.19
C PHE A 235 -15.09 -11.83 -11.11
N ARG A 236 -13.89 -12.11 -10.65
CA ARG A 236 -12.91 -12.95 -11.35
C ARG A 236 -12.58 -14.15 -10.49
N PRO A 237 -13.16 -15.32 -10.80
CA PRO A 237 -12.94 -16.54 -10.02
C PRO A 237 -11.49 -17.02 -10.13
N GLY A 238 -10.97 -17.61 -9.05
CA GLY A 238 -9.64 -18.21 -8.98
C GLY A 238 -8.47 -17.24 -9.09
N LEU A 239 -8.69 -15.92 -9.21
CA LEU A 239 -7.62 -14.93 -9.12
C LEU A 239 -7.23 -14.78 -7.66
N SER A 240 -5.94 -15.01 -7.37
CA SER A 240 -5.37 -14.79 -6.05
C SER A 240 -3.93 -14.30 -6.21
N ALA A 241 -3.59 -13.24 -5.52
CA ALA A 241 -2.24 -12.69 -5.46
C ALA A 241 -2.11 -11.81 -4.20
N PRO A 242 -0.90 -11.41 -3.78
CA PRO A 242 -0.74 -10.41 -2.74
C PRO A 242 -1.55 -9.15 -3.02
N PRO A 243 -2.16 -8.51 -2.00
CA PRO A 243 -2.99 -7.32 -2.19
C PRO A 243 -2.30 -6.19 -2.96
N GLU A 244 -0.99 -6.02 -2.78
CA GLU A 244 -0.17 -5.03 -3.47
C GLU A 244 -0.07 -5.31 -4.98
N GLU A 245 0.03 -6.57 -5.37
CA GLU A 245 0.07 -6.97 -6.79
C GLU A 245 -1.30 -6.79 -7.44
N LEU A 246 -2.38 -7.13 -6.72
CA LEU A 246 -3.74 -6.89 -7.18
C LEU A 246 -4.03 -5.40 -7.34
N ALA A 247 -3.61 -4.59 -6.35
CA ALA A 247 -3.73 -3.15 -6.41
C ALA A 247 -2.94 -2.57 -7.59
N ALA A 248 -1.68 -2.99 -7.76
CA ALA A 248 -0.86 -2.54 -8.88
C ALA A 248 -1.51 -2.84 -10.23
N ARG A 249 -2.04 -4.06 -10.42
CA ARG A 249 -2.77 -4.45 -11.62
C ARG A 249 -4.00 -3.58 -11.85
N LEU A 250 -4.82 -3.40 -10.83
CA LEU A 250 -6.02 -2.56 -10.88
C LEU A 250 -5.67 -1.12 -11.29
N LEU A 251 -4.71 -0.50 -10.58
CA LEU A 251 -4.30 0.87 -10.81
C LEU A 251 -3.68 1.07 -12.20
N TYR A 252 -2.91 0.08 -12.67
CA TYR A 252 -2.36 0.09 -14.01
C TYR A 252 -3.46 0.04 -15.08
N GLN A 253 -4.47 -0.82 -14.93
CA GLN A 253 -5.61 -0.88 -15.85
C GLN A 253 -6.44 0.41 -15.82
N ILE A 254 -6.64 1.00 -14.65
CA ILE A 254 -7.31 2.31 -14.51
C ILE A 254 -6.55 3.38 -15.28
N SER A 255 -5.22 3.41 -15.14
CA SER A 255 -4.34 4.35 -15.86
C SER A 255 -4.41 4.13 -17.38
N GLN A 256 -4.21 2.90 -17.85
CA GLN A 256 -4.20 2.58 -19.28
C GLN A 256 -5.53 2.89 -19.98
N GLN A 257 -6.65 2.76 -19.27
CA GLN A 257 -7.99 3.04 -19.79
C GLN A 257 -8.43 4.49 -19.52
N GLU A 258 -7.56 5.33 -18.95
CA GLU A 258 -7.85 6.72 -18.59
C GLU A 258 -9.15 6.87 -17.78
N LEU A 259 -9.36 5.95 -16.83
CA LEU A 259 -10.55 5.92 -15.98
C LEU A 259 -10.42 6.92 -14.82
N THR A 260 -11.10 8.04 -14.94
CA THR A 260 -11.25 8.97 -13.82
C THR A 260 -12.20 8.39 -12.76
N LEU A 261 -12.15 8.89 -11.51
CA LEU A 261 -13.09 8.50 -10.45
C LEU A 261 -14.57 8.64 -10.89
N LYS A 262 -14.90 9.69 -11.65
CA LYS A 262 -16.25 9.90 -12.20
C LYS A 262 -16.64 8.80 -13.19
N LYS A 263 -15.71 8.29 -14.00
CA LYS A 263 -15.95 7.18 -14.92
C LYS A 263 -16.09 5.86 -14.14
N LEU A 264 -15.22 5.63 -13.13
CA LEU A 264 -15.29 4.43 -12.27
C LEU A 264 -16.64 4.31 -11.57
N MET A 265 -17.16 5.41 -11.01
CA MET A 265 -18.50 5.43 -10.37
C MET A 265 -19.63 4.99 -11.28
N LYS A 266 -19.48 5.17 -12.58
CA LYS A 266 -20.51 4.86 -13.61
C LYS A 266 -20.18 3.61 -14.41
N CYS A 267 -19.11 2.90 -14.09
CA CYS A 267 -18.72 1.68 -14.79
C CYS A 267 -19.83 0.64 -14.70
N SER A 268 -20.11 0.00 -15.84
CA SER A 268 -20.94 -1.20 -15.89
C SER A 268 -20.16 -2.43 -15.40
N ALA A 269 -20.84 -3.52 -15.08
CA ALA A 269 -20.18 -4.76 -14.69
C ALA A 269 -19.18 -5.29 -15.76
N PRO A 270 -19.47 -5.27 -17.07
CA PRO A 270 -18.47 -5.62 -18.07
C PRO A 270 -17.24 -4.70 -18.07
N ALA A 271 -17.42 -3.39 -17.85
CA ALA A 271 -16.30 -2.46 -17.78
C ALA A 271 -15.44 -2.69 -16.52
N LEU A 272 -16.06 -3.01 -15.38
CA LEU A 272 -15.30 -3.42 -14.17
C LEU A 272 -14.54 -4.73 -14.39
N GLN A 273 -15.10 -5.66 -15.18
CA GLN A 273 -14.43 -6.92 -15.50
C GLN A 273 -13.13 -6.72 -16.27
N THR A 274 -13.01 -5.65 -17.06
CA THR A 274 -11.78 -5.37 -17.84
C THR A 274 -10.63 -4.85 -17.00
N ILE A 275 -10.88 -4.35 -15.79
CA ILE A 275 -9.85 -3.85 -14.88
C ILE A 275 -9.47 -4.85 -13.79
N LEU A 276 -10.19 -5.97 -13.64
CA LEU A 276 -9.84 -7.12 -12.83
C LEU A 276 -8.85 -8.02 -13.60
#